data_72f8d66d4d0333c7b5c389ac457a9140
#
_entry.id   72f8d66d4d0333c7b5c389ac457a9140
#
_cell.length_a   1.000
_cell.length_b   1.000
_cell.length_c   1.000
_cell.angle_alpha   90.00
_cell.angle_beta   90.00
_cell.angle_gamma   90.00
#
_symmetry.space_group_name_H-M   'P 1'
#
loop_
_entity.id
_entity.type
_entity.pdbx_description
1 polymer ?
#
loop_
_entity_poly.entity_id
_entity_poly.type
_entity_poly.pdbx_seq_one_letter_code
_entity_poly.pdbx_strand_id
1 'polypeptide(L)'
;MTNNSSMKFVVLALLMAPVLVFAQADMPPANDFPNPYIPQAGYMKLPAGRNWGSSSTVDVDLDGESIWVAERCGGNVNACVANPDTNLVMLFDKNGNLVRSFGAGYITWPHGIHVDFRGNVWIADARDNQSGDNP
;
A
#
# COMPACT_ATOMS: atom_id res chain seq x y z
N MET A 1 37.26 -75.98 21.33
CA MET A 1 36.00 -75.64 20.57
C MET A 1 35.92 -74.13 20.53
N THR A 2 36.42 -73.56 19.49
CA THR A 2 36.43 -72.08 19.28
C THR A 2 35.30 -71.71 18.40
N ASN A 3 34.36 -70.95 18.96
CA ASN A 3 33.26 -70.48 18.22
C ASN A 3 33.49 -69.00 17.79
N ASN A 4 33.84 -68.85 16.51
CA ASN A 4 34.22 -67.56 15.92
C ASN A 4 32.98 -66.90 15.33
N SER A 5 32.36 -66.01 16.09
CA SER A 5 31.22 -65.26 15.65
C SER A 5 31.69 -64.04 14.87
N SER A 6 31.69 -64.15 13.56
CA SER A 6 31.97 -63.02 12.65
C SER A 6 30.83 -62.01 12.66
N MET A 7 31.00 -60.90 13.33
CA MET A 7 30.08 -59.79 13.32
C MET A 7 30.26 -58.99 11.99
N LYS A 8 29.27 -59.17 11.09
CA LYS A 8 29.25 -58.44 9.83
C LYS A 8 28.75 -57.03 10.09
N PHE A 9 29.64 -56.05 10.04
CA PHE A 9 29.25 -54.66 10.02
C PHE A 9 28.66 -54.30 8.65
N VAL A 10 27.36 -54.09 8.61
CA VAL A 10 26.71 -53.51 7.44
C VAL A 10 26.92 -51.98 7.51
N VAL A 11 27.86 -51.52 6.70
CA VAL A 11 28.02 -50.06 6.50
C VAL A 11 26.89 -49.56 5.59
N LEU A 12 25.92 -48.94 6.18
CA LEU A 12 24.86 -48.24 5.45
C LEU A 12 25.46 -46.94 4.91
N ALA A 13 25.91 -46.93 3.68
CA ALA A 13 26.33 -45.73 2.99
C ALA A 13 25.09 -44.89 2.68
N LEU A 14 24.83 -43.84 3.48
CA LEU A 14 23.81 -42.84 3.20
C LEU A 14 24.28 -42.02 2.00
N LEU A 15 23.75 -42.30 0.81
CA LEU A 15 23.93 -41.50 -0.38
C LEU A 15 23.22 -40.15 -0.15
N MET A 16 23.99 -39.16 0.28
CA MET A 16 23.59 -37.76 0.22
C MET A 16 23.52 -37.33 -1.27
N ALA A 17 22.36 -37.43 -1.87
CA ALA A 17 22.14 -36.82 -3.15
C ALA A 17 22.25 -35.29 -2.97
N PRO A 18 23.07 -34.59 -3.77
CA PRO A 18 23.05 -33.14 -3.72
C PRO A 18 21.68 -32.66 -4.15
N VAL A 19 20.96 -31.99 -3.25
CA VAL A 19 19.76 -31.22 -3.60
C VAL A 19 20.27 -30.08 -4.46
N LEU A 20 20.09 -30.20 -5.77
CA LEU A 20 20.26 -29.09 -6.71
C LEU A 20 19.19 -28.07 -6.37
N VAL A 21 19.52 -27.11 -5.52
CA VAL A 21 18.76 -25.88 -5.38
C VAL A 21 18.92 -25.17 -6.72
N PHE A 22 17.93 -25.32 -7.58
CA PHE A 22 17.79 -24.43 -8.73
C PHE A 22 17.57 -23.04 -8.14
N ALA A 23 18.62 -22.22 -8.09
CA ALA A 23 18.47 -20.81 -7.90
C ALA A 23 17.50 -20.36 -9.00
N GLN A 24 16.31 -19.89 -8.61
CA GLN A 24 15.42 -19.18 -9.53
C GLN A 24 16.29 -18.06 -10.09
N ALA A 25 16.58 -18.15 -11.39
CA ALA A 25 17.24 -17.04 -12.07
C ALA A 25 16.33 -15.84 -11.87
N ASP A 26 16.84 -14.77 -11.25
CA ASP A 26 16.18 -13.48 -11.23
C ASP A 26 15.95 -13.08 -12.69
N MET A 27 14.80 -13.45 -13.23
CA MET A 27 14.39 -12.95 -14.53
C MET A 27 14.10 -11.46 -14.34
N PRO A 28 14.85 -10.58 -14.99
CA PRO A 28 14.51 -9.18 -14.96
C PRO A 28 13.06 -9.03 -15.41
N PRO A 29 12.25 -8.16 -14.78
CA PRO A 29 10.87 -7.95 -15.20
C PRO A 29 10.88 -7.52 -16.66
N ALA A 30 10.44 -8.43 -17.55
CA ALA A 30 10.31 -8.15 -18.97
C ALA A 30 9.05 -7.31 -19.16
N ASN A 31 9.21 -5.99 -19.16
CA ASN A 31 8.17 -5.06 -19.58
C ASN A 31 8.53 -4.51 -20.96
N ASP A 32 8.44 -5.37 -21.95
CA ASP A 32 8.83 -5.07 -23.33
C ASP A 32 7.78 -4.22 -24.08
N PHE A 33 6.64 -3.95 -23.44
CA PHE A 33 5.62 -3.10 -24.01
C PHE A 33 5.93 -1.63 -23.73
N PRO A 34 5.78 -0.73 -24.71
CA PRO A 34 5.91 0.69 -24.46
C PRO A 34 4.88 1.14 -23.42
N ASN A 35 5.32 1.93 -22.43
CA ASN A 35 4.41 2.49 -21.45
C ASN A 35 3.46 3.49 -22.14
N PRO A 36 2.15 3.22 -22.21
CA PRO A 36 1.20 4.14 -22.85
C PRO A 36 0.86 5.35 -21.95
N TYR A 37 1.34 5.36 -20.70
CA TYR A 37 1.02 6.42 -19.74
C TYR A 37 2.11 7.47 -19.70
N ILE A 38 1.69 8.72 -19.68
CA ILE A 38 2.57 9.88 -19.51
C ILE A 38 2.32 10.47 -18.12
N PRO A 39 3.30 10.48 -17.22
CA PRO A 39 3.14 11.09 -15.90
C PRO A 39 2.94 12.60 -16.04
N GLN A 40 1.90 13.12 -15.41
CA GLN A 40 1.58 14.55 -15.39
C GLN A 40 1.79 15.12 -13.99
N ALA A 41 2.96 15.67 -13.74
CA ALA A 41 3.28 16.31 -12.47
C ALA A 41 2.41 17.58 -12.26
N GLY A 42 1.96 17.78 -11.00
CA GLY A 42 1.19 18.98 -10.64
C GLY A 42 -0.23 19.05 -11.21
N TYR A 43 -0.75 17.91 -11.70
CA TYR A 43 -2.12 17.86 -12.22
C TYR A 43 -3.15 18.23 -11.14
N MET A 44 -3.12 17.56 -9.99
CA MET A 44 -4.00 17.86 -8.86
C MET A 44 -3.45 19.04 -8.06
N LYS A 45 -4.23 20.11 -7.97
CA LYS A 45 -3.84 21.40 -7.37
C LYS A 45 -4.30 21.47 -5.93
N LEU A 46 -3.38 21.41 -4.99
CA LEU A 46 -3.67 21.64 -3.58
C LEU A 46 -3.95 23.11 -3.28
N PRO A 47 -4.68 23.41 -2.21
CA PRO A 47 -4.81 24.78 -1.69
C PRO A 47 -3.44 25.41 -1.39
N ALA A 48 -3.38 26.73 -1.48
CA ALA A 48 -2.15 27.48 -1.18
C ALA A 48 -1.63 27.15 0.23
N GLY A 49 -0.32 26.95 0.34
CA GLY A 49 0.35 26.63 1.60
C GLY A 49 0.26 25.15 2.02
N ARG A 50 -0.41 24.31 1.24
CA ARG A 50 -0.50 22.88 1.51
C ARG A 50 0.46 22.09 0.61
N ASN A 51 1.10 21.08 1.19
CA ASN A 51 1.93 20.12 0.48
C ASN A 51 1.25 18.76 0.46
N TRP A 52 1.59 17.95 -0.55
CA TRP A 52 1.22 16.54 -0.57
C TRP A 52 1.97 15.77 0.52
N GLY A 53 1.24 14.98 1.29
CA GLY A 53 1.79 13.92 2.10
C GLY A 53 1.86 12.61 1.32
N SER A 54 2.18 11.52 2.02
CA SER A 54 2.06 10.18 1.46
C SER A 54 0.60 9.92 1.08
N SER A 55 0.34 9.71 -0.20
CA SER A 55 -0.97 9.33 -0.72
C SER A 55 -0.99 7.81 -0.89
N SER A 56 -1.86 7.12 -0.18
CA SER A 56 -1.92 5.67 -0.18
C SER A 56 -3.08 5.13 -1.01
N THR A 57 -4.03 6.01 -1.39
CA THR A 57 -5.27 5.52 -1.96
C THR A 57 -5.98 6.57 -2.81
N VAL A 58 -6.54 6.09 -3.91
CA VAL A 58 -7.37 6.87 -4.85
C VAL A 58 -8.55 6.03 -5.31
N ASP A 59 -9.66 6.67 -5.65
CA ASP A 59 -10.77 6.03 -6.35
C ASP A 59 -11.46 7.05 -7.28
N VAL A 60 -12.17 6.56 -8.28
CA VAL A 60 -12.91 7.41 -9.23
C VAL A 60 -14.30 7.65 -8.69
N ASP A 61 -14.77 8.90 -8.80
CA ASP A 61 -16.13 9.26 -8.41
C ASP A 61 -17.16 8.68 -9.41
N LEU A 62 -18.45 8.72 -9.05
CA LEU A 62 -19.54 8.19 -9.88
C LEU A 62 -19.66 8.85 -11.25
N ASP A 63 -19.14 10.06 -11.42
CA ASP A 63 -19.11 10.76 -12.71
C ASP A 63 -18.13 10.15 -13.71
N GLY A 64 -17.26 9.23 -13.26
CA GLY A 64 -16.24 8.56 -14.06
C GLY A 64 -15.06 9.45 -14.47
N GLU A 65 -14.97 10.69 -13.98
CA GLU A 65 -13.95 11.67 -14.35
C GLU A 65 -13.25 12.29 -13.13
N SER A 66 -13.99 12.53 -12.05
CA SER A 66 -13.44 13.09 -10.81
C SER A 66 -12.75 12.03 -9.98
N ILE A 67 -11.72 12.42 -9.23
CA ILE A 67 -10.88 11.49 -8.49
C ILE A 67 -10.87 11.86 -7.00
N TRP A 68 -11.22 10.91 -6.18
CA TRP A 68 -11.00 10.95 -4.74
C TRP A 68 -9.58 10.53 -4.40
N VAL A 69 -8.96 11.30 -3.51
CA VAL A 69 -7.62 11.02 -2.98
C VAL A 69 -7.65 11.16 -1.48
N ALA A 70 -7.07 10.22 -0.76
CA ALA A 70 -6.76 10.41 0.64
C ALA A 70 -5.25 10.41 0.84
N GLU A 71 -4.74 11.43 1.59
CA GLU A 71 -3.32 11.64 1.83
C GLU A 71 -3.06 11.90 3.33
N ARG A 72 -1.82 11.84 3.76
CA ARG A 72 -1.45 11.89 5.17
C ARG A 72 -1.06 13.31 5.62
N CYS A 73 -1.98 14.27 5.48
CA CYS A 73 -1.89 15.64 6.02
C CYS A 73 -0.55 16.34 5.76
N GLY A 74 -0.03 16.22 4.53
CA GLY A 74 1.23 16.85 4.11
C GLY A 74 2.50 16.14 4.59
N GLY A 75 2.39 14.97 5.19
CA GLY A 75 3.52 14.19 5.71
C GLY A 75 3.34 12.68 5.57
N ASN A 76 3.72 11.94 6.60
CA ASN A 76 3.57 10.49 6.65
C ASN A 76 3.11 10.08 8.06
N VAL A 77 3.95 9.35 8.80
CA VAL A 77 3.64 8.84 10.14
C VAL A 77 3.30 10.00 11.08
N ASN A 78 2.17 9.93 11.77
CA ASN A 78 1.68 10.93 12.73
C ASN A 78 1.38 12.33 12.16
N ALA A 79 1.47 12.56 10.86
CA ALA A 79 1.27 13.90 10.32
C ALA A 79 -0.17 14.40 10.51
N CYS A 80 -1.19 13.53 10.37
CA CYS A 80 -2.58 13.92 10.63
C CYS A 80 -2.85 14.12 12.14
N VAL A 81 -2.21 13.36 13.00
CA VAL A 81 -2.29 13.59 14.46
C VAL A 81 -1.69 14.95 14.82
N ALA A 82 -0.59 15.34 14.21
CA ALA A 82 0.04 16.65 14.41
C ALA A 82 -0.73 17.82 13.76
N ASN A 83 -1.55 17.54 12.76
CA ASN A 83 -2.34 18.53 12.01
C ASN A 83 -3.82 18.12 11.93
N PRO A 84 -4.52 18.05 13.08
CA PRO A 84 -5.86 17.48 13.16
C PRO A 84 -6.93 18.27 12.37
N ASP A 85 -6.68 19.56 12.11
CA ASP A 85 -7.60 20.42 11.37
C ASP A 85 -7.47 20.29 9.83
N THR A 86 -6.62 19.36 9.37
CA THR A 86 -6.37 19.17 7.94
C THR A 86 -7.38 18.21 7.33
N ASN A 87 -8.20 18.69 6.40
CA ASN A 87 -9.03 17.81 5.57
C ASN A 87 -8.16 17.00 4.61
N LEU A 88 -8.13 15.70 4.80
CA LEU A 88 -7.17 14.81 4.14
C LEU A 88 -7.79 13.96 3.02
N VAL A 89 -9.13 13.87 2.96
CA VAL A 89 -9.87 13.25 1.87
C VAL A 89 -10.32 14.36 0.92
N MET A 90 -9.92 14.27 -0.33
CA MET A 90 -10.08 15.34 -1.31
C MET A 90 -10.66 14.81 -2.61
N LEU A 91 -11.63 15.53 -3.18
CA LEU A 91 -12.15 15.30 -4.52
C LEU A 91 -11.58 16.33 -5.48
N PHE A 92 -11.01 15.86 -6.56
CA PHE A 92 -10.51 16.68 -7.66
C PHE A 92 -11.34 16.43 -8.92
N ASP A 93 -11.69 17.52 -9.62
CA ASP A 93 -12.32 17.42 -10.94
C ASP A 93 -11.36 16.95 -12.02
N LYS A 94 -11.88 16.70 -13.23
CA LYS A 94 -11.09 16.29 -14.40
C LYS A 94 -10.02 17.29 -14.85
N ASN A 95 -9.97 18.49 -14.30
CA ASN A 95 -8.93 19.48 -14.56
C ASN A 95 -7.92 19.59 -13.41
N GLY A 96 -8.05 18.70 -12.41
CA GLY A 96 -7.20 18.66 -11.22
C GLY A 96 -7.50 19.78 -10.21
N ASN A 97 -8.65 20.45 -10.29
CA ASN A 97 -9.04 21.45 -9.31
C ASN A 97 -9.73 20.77 -8.12
N LEU A 98 -9.40 21.22 -6.90
CA LEU A 98 -10.05 20.73 -5.69
C LEU A 98 -11.51 21.20 -5.65
N VAL A 99 -12.44 20.24 -5.60
CA VAL A 99 -13.88 20.47 -5.54
C VAL A 99 -14.35 20.48 -4.10
N ARG A 100 -13.87 19.52 -3.30
CA ARG A 100 -14.34 19.32 -1.93
C ARG A 100 -13.30 18.54 -1.11
N SER A 101 -13.31 18.74 0.22
CA SER A 101 -12.47 17.96 1.12
C SER A 101 -13.14 17.79 2.48
N PHE A 102 -12.76 16.72 3.21
CA PHE A 102 -13.25 16.41 4.56
C PHE A 102 -12.28 15.48 5.32
N GLY A 103 -12.66 15.09 6.54
CA GLY A 103 -11.97 14.08 7.34
C GLY A 103 -11.01 14.63 8.39
N ALA A 104 -10.95 15.96 8.55
CA ALA A 104 -10.17 16.59 9.61
C ALA A 104 -10.59 16.06 11.00
N GLY A 105 -9.64 15.65 11.82
CA GLY A 105 -9.85 15.16 13.17
C GLY A 105 -10.41 13.74 13.30
N TYR A 106 -10.93 13.15 12.22
CA TYR A 106 -11.55 11.82 12.25
C TYR A 106 -10.65 10.71 11.72
N ILE A 107 -9.73 11.04 10.82
CA ILE A 107 -8.87 10.07 10.14
C ILE A 107 -7.42 10.42 10.41
N THR A 108 -6.63 9.43 10.81
CA THR A 108 -5.22 9.64 11.20
C THR A 108 -4.22 9.01 10.26
N TRP A 109 -4.59 7.86 9.65
CA TRP A 109 -3.72 7.16 8.72
C TRP A 109 -4.55 6.47 7.62
N PRO A 110 -5.03 7.23 6.63
CA PRO A 110 -5.81 6.66 5.54
C PRO A 110 -4.99 5.64 4.78
N HIS A 111 -5.60 4.49 4.48
CA HIS A 111 -4.93 3.38 3.83
C HIS A 111 -5.73 2.77 2.68
N GLY A 112 -7.04 2.94 2.67
CA GLY A 112 -7.93 2.51 1.60
C GLY A 112 -9.05 3.52 1.38
N ILE A 113 -9.51 3.66 0.14
CA ILE A 113 -10.70 4.43 -0.24
C ILE A 113 -11.53 3.62 -1.22
N HIS A 114 -12.84 3.76 -1.12
CA HIS A 114 -13.77 3.19 -2.08
C HIS A 114 -15.00 4.09 -2.21
N VAL A 115 -15.42 4.34 -3.44
CA VAL A 115 -16.67 5.03 -3.75
C VAL A 115 -17.72 3.99 -4.17
N ASP A 116 -18.75 3.84 -3.36
CA ASP A 116 -19.80 2.88 -3.68
C ASP A 116 -20.76 3.42 -4.76
N PHE A 117 -21.63 2.54 -5.28
CA PHE A 117 -22.59 2.86 -6.31
C PHE A 117 -23.65 3.92 -5.92
N ARG A 118 -23.67 4.33 -4.66
CA ARG A 118 -24.54 5.41 -4.13
C ARG A 118 -23.79 6.72 -3.94
N GLY A 119 -22.49 6.73 -4.20
CA GLY A 119 -21.62 7.88 -4.00
C GLY A 119 -21.13 8.06 -2.56
N ASN A 120 -21.27 7.03 -1.71
CA ASN A 120 -20.63 7.08 -0.40
C ASN A 120 -19.15 6.82 -0.53
N VAL A 121 -18.35 7.62 0.15
CA VAL A 121 -16.90 7.46 0.21
C VAL A 121 -16.52 6.71 1.48
N TRP A 122 -16.01 5.51 1.33
CA TRP A 122 -15.55 4.64 2.39
C TRP A 122 -14.05 4.81 2.57
N ILE A 123 -13.60 5.02 3.81
CA ILE A 123 -12.19 5.19 4.13
C ILE A 123 -11.80 4.11 5.13
N ALA A 124 -10.73 3.34 4.82
CA ALA A 124 -10.08 2.50 5.78
C ALA A 124 -8.97 3.31 6.47
N ASP A 125 -9.13 3.56 7.76
CA ASP A 125 -8.08 4.13 8.59
C ASP A 125 -7.30 2.98 9.26
N ALA A 126 -6.00 2.89 8.98
CA ALA A 126 -5.17 1.82 9.50
C ALA A 126 -4.64 2.09 10.93
N ARG A 127 -5.02 3.20 11.52
CA ARG A 127 -4.58 3.61 12.85
C ARG A 127 -5.71 4.27 13.62
N ASP A 128 -5.83 3.92 14.88
CA ASP A 128 -6.67 4.68 15.80
C ASP A 128 -6.09 6.08 16.05
N ASN A 129 -6.91 7.01 16.42
CA ASN A 129 -6.48 8.38 16.71
C ASN A 129 -5.69 8.49 18.02
N GLN A 130 -5.44 7.38 18.72
CA GLN A 130 -4.73 7.30 20.01
C GLN A 130 -5.26 8.25 21.11
N SER A 131 -6.44 8.81 20.93
CA SER A 131 -7.03 9.70 21.93
C SER A 131 -7.64 8.95 23.12
N GLY A 132 -7.64 7.63 23.10
CA GLY A 132 -8.23 6.80 24.16
C GLY A 132 -9.77 6.81 24.19
N ASP A 133 -10.36 7.70 23.43
CA ASP A 133 -11.80 7.82 23.27
C ASP A 133 -12.17 7.24 21.90
N ASN A 134 -12.31 5.93 21.86
CA ASN A 134 -12.92 5.27 20.71
C ASN A 134 -14.42 5.56 20.80
N PRO A 135 -15.06 6.19 19.79
CA PRO A 135 -16.49 6.41 19.80
C PRO A 135 -17.27 5.09 19.72
#